data_33eb1a7b392eaa684d11c366e8692f0e
#
_entry.id   33eb1a7b392eaa684d11c366e8692f0e
#
_cell.length_a   1.000
_cell.length_b   1.000
_cell.length_c   1.000
_cell.angle_alpha   90.00
_cell.angle_beta   90.00
_cell.angle_gamma   90.00
#
_symmetry.space_group_name_H-M   'P 1'
#
loop_
_entity.id
_entity.type
_entity.pdbx_description
1 polymer ?
#
loop_
_entity_poly.entity_id
_entity_poly.type
_entity_poly.pdbx_seq_one_letter_code
_entity_poly.pdbx_strand_id
1 'polypeptide(L)'
;MQEDREQDSLTKLSGGLVGQSLDHFDPFQGLIDNEEKAEELRNMRYGFCAGKQNILIDGKTICEVVQSAQIYRIPNTRAWVLGVINLRGNLVPVFDLLKRLDTTATGVEDQRLLVMDQGESAVGIYIDGLPRALKIDPEDAAQRTAVPAELPESIREHVTAAFRVDDDIWLEVDHRELFAELLTDSGIHADTLT
;
A
#
# COMPACT_ATOMS: atom_id res chain seq x y z
N MET A 1 60.73 30.87 20.90
CA MET A 1 61.03 30.23 19.60
C MET A 1 60.28 28.89 19.46
N GLN A 2 59.07 28.84 19.98
CA GLN A 2 58.19 27.64 19.97
C GLN A 2 56.72 27.93 19.60
N GLU A 3 56.32 29.20 19.52
CA GLU A 3 54.94 29.62 19.20
C GLU A 3 54.65 29.79 17.68
N ASP A 4 55.65 29.91 16.83
CA ASP A 4 55.47 30.10 15.39
C ASP A 4 55.28 28.77 14.60
N ARG A 5 55.35 27.62 15.23
CA ARG A 5 55.15 26.32 14.56
C ARG A 5 53.73 25.75 14.68
N GLU A 6 52.92 26.26 15.62
CA GLU A 6 51.54 25.77 15.76
C GLU A 6 50.52 26.50 14.88
N GLN A 7 50.81 27.75 14.49
CA GLN A 7 49.92 28.51 13.62
C GLN A 7 49.97 28.09 12.14
N ASP A 8 51.10 27.53 11.67
CA ASP A 8 51.24 27.09 10.29
C ASP A 8 50.58 25.71 10.02
N SER A 9 50.27 24.96 11.06
CA SER A 9 49.61 23.65 10.96
C SER A 9 48.07 23.75 10.91
N LEU A 10 47.50 24.83 11.42
CA LEU A 10 46.03 25.03 11.45
C LEU A 10 45.51 25.65 10.15
N THR A 11 46.34 26.38 9.41
CA THR A 11 45.95 27.01 8.17
C THR A 11 45.97 26.04 6.97
N LYS A 12 46.67 24.91 7.09
CA LYS A 12 46.70 23.86 6.04
C LYS A 12 45.57 22.84 6.12
N LEU A 13 44.84 22.77 7.23
CA LEU A 13 43.75 21.83 7.42
C LEU A 13 42.38 22.38 7.06
N SER A 14 42.21 23.70 6.91
CA SER A 14 40.93 24.33 6.57
C SER A 14 40.72 24.60 5.07
N GLY A 15 41.76 24.50 4.26
CA GLY A 15 41.68 24.76 2.81
C GLY A 15 41.43 23.56 1.89
N GLY A 16 41.52 22.35 2.42
CA GLY A 16 41.50 21.14 1.60
C GLY A 16 40.18 20.38 1.53
N LEU A 17 39.23 20.61 2.43
CA LEU A 17 38.01 19.84 2.53
C LEU A 17 36.75 20.56 2.01
N VAL A 18 36.80 21.87 1.85
CA VAL A 18 35.64 22.65 1.33
C VAL A 18 35.71 22.80 -0.20
N GLY A 19 36.90 22.73 -0.81
CA GLY A 19 37.08 22.89 -2.25
C GLY A 19 36.73 21.66 -3.09
N GLN A 20 36.83 20.45 -2.52
CA GLN A 20 36.56 19.19 -3.28
C GLN A 20 35.09 18.78 -3.29
N SER A 21 34.25 19.37 -2.45
CA SER A 21 32.82 19.02 -2.38
C SER A 21 31.94 19.81 -3.35
N LEU A 22 32.45 20.88 -3.97
CA LEU A 22 31.70 21.76 -4.88
C LEU A 22 32.00 21.50 -6.36
N ASP A 23 33.12 20.86 -6.67
CA ASP A 23 33.51 20.58 -8.07
C ASP A 23 32.66 19.46 -8.73
N HIS A 24 31.80 18.76 -7.97
CA HIS A 24 30.88 17.75 -8.47
C HIS A 24 29.41 18.04 -8.10
N PHE A 25 29.09 19.27 -7.70
CA PHE A 25 27.71 19.65 -7.48
C PHE A 25 27.08 20.06 -8.80
N ASP A 26 26.35 19.14 -9.40
CA ASP A 26 25.45 19.43 -10.52
C ASP A 26 24.06 19.78 -9.95
N PRO A 27 23.64 21.06 -10.03
CA PRO A 27 22.34 21.49 -9.53
C PRO A 27 21.16 20.84 -10.30
N PHE A 28 21.42 20.27 -11.49
CA PHE A 28 20.42 19.58 -12.29
C PHE A 28 20.31 18.09 -11.97
N GLN A 29 21.37 17.48 -11.41
CA GLN A 29 21.35 16.09 -10.99
C GLN A 29 20.30 15.83 -9.92
N GLY A 30 20.16 16.72 -8.95
CA GLY A 30 19.15 16.63 -7.92
C GLY A 30 17.71 16.81 -8.44
N LEU A 31 17.52 17.48 -9.56
CA LEU A 31 16.22 17.61 -10.23
C LEU A 31 15.87 16.35 -11.02
N ILE A 32 16.84 15.78 -11.72
CA ILE A 32 16.69 14.51 -12.48
C ILE A 32 16.40 13.38 -11.50
N ASP A 33 17.18 13.25 -10.44
CA ASP A 33 16.96 12.23 -9.39
C ASP A 33 15.58 12.35 -8.74
N ASN A 34 15.06 13.57 -8.61
CA ASN A 34 13.71 13.81 -8.08
C ASN A 34 12.61 13.45 -9.07
N GLU A 35 12.81 13.69 -10.37
CA GLU A 35 11.84 13.33 -11.40
C GLU A 35 11.78 11.82 -11.60
N GLU A 36 12.92 11.14 -11.71
CA GLU A 36 12.99 9.67 -11.79
C GLU A 36 12.37 9.01 -10.56
N LYS A 37 12.69 9.52 -9.37
CA LYS A 37 12.10 9.02 -8.12
C LYS A 37 10.62 9.30 -8.02
N ALA A 38 10.15 10.43 -8.53
CA ALA A 38 8.73 10.75 -8.59
C ALA A 38 7.99 9.83 -9.58
N GLU A 39 8.62 9.50 -10.70
CA GLU A 39 8.07 8.55 -11.68
C GLU A 39 8.06 7.12 -11.13
N GLU A 40 9.12 6.69 -10.47
CA GLU A 40 9.15 5.40 -9.77
C GLU A 40 8.01 5.29 -8.75
N LEU A 41 7.79 6.33 -7.94
CA LEU A 41 6.69 6.35 -6.97
C LEU A 41 5.30 6.34 -7.62
N ARG A 42 5.14 6.93 -8.79
CA ARG A 42 3.87 6.87 -9.55
C ARG A 42 3.56 5.46 -10.05
N ASN A 43 4.62 4.71 -10.38
CA ASN A 43 4.52 3.37 -10.93
C ASN A 43 4.51 2.28 -9.84
N MET A 44 4.67 2.66 -8.57
CA MET A 44 4.56 1.73 -7.45
C MET A 44 3.10 1.41 -7.16
N ARG A 45 2.84 0.13 -6.93
CA ARG A 45 1.56 -0.40 -6.44
C ARG A 45 1.82 -1.30 -5.25
N TYR A 46 0.86 -1.35 -4.32
CA TYR A 46 0.85 -2.42 -3.34
C TYR A 46 0.02 -3.58 -3.88
N GLY A 47 0.66 -4.74 -3.97
CA GLY A 47 0.02 -5.98 -4.38
C GLY A 47 -0.20 -6.89 -3.20
N PHE A 48 -1.39 -7.48 -3.10
CA PHE A 48 -1.72 -8.50 -2.13
C PHE A 48 -2.64 -9.56 -2.74
N CYS A 49 -2.65 -10.73 -2.14
CA CYS A 49 -3.50 -11.84 -2.58
C CYS A 49 -4.70 -11.99 -1.64
N ALA A 50 -5.86 -12.23 -2.21
CA ALA A 50 -7.08 -12.61 -1.49
C ALA A 50 -7.68 -13.83 -2.20
N GLY A 51 -7.37 -15.02 -1.70
CA GLY A 51 -7.69 -16.29 -2.35
C GLY A 51 -7.00 -16.41 -3.72
N LYS A 52 -7.79 -16.47 -4.78
CA LYS A 52 -7.27 -16.60 -6.15
C LYS A 52 -7.05 -15.26 -6.85
N GLN A 53 -7.37 -14.16 -6.18
CA GLN A 53 -7.28 -12.82 -6.77
C GLN A 53 -6.00 -12.12 -6.31
N ASN A 54 -5.21 -11.66 -7.27
CA ASN A 54 -4.10 -10.77 -7.02
C ASN A 54 -4.57 -9.34 -7.23
N ILE A 55 -4.54 -8.54 -6.19
CA ILE A 55 -5.11 -7.19 -6.16
C ILE A 55 -3.97 -6.17 -6.05
N LEU A 56 -4.07 -5.12 -6.86
CA LEU A 56 -3.21 -3.95 -6.80
C LEU A 56 -4.00 -2.76 -6.30
N ILE A 57 -3.36 -1.97 -5.45
CA ILE A 57 -3.85 -0.66 -5.03
C ILE A 57 -2.76 0.39 -5.22
N ASP A 58 -3.16 1.66 -5.27
CA ASP A 58 -2.22 2.78 -5.42
C ASP A 58 -1.10 2.70 -4.37
N GLY A 59 0.15 2.79 -4.82
CA GLY A 59 1.33 2.76 -3.94
C GLY A 59 1.43 3.94 -2.97
N LYS A 60 0.59 4.96 -3.11
CA LYS A 60 0.47 6.07 -2.15
C LYS A 60 -0.48 5.77 -1.01
N THR A 61 -1.25 4.67 -1.09
CA THR A 61 -2.15 4.24 -0.02
C THR A 61 -1.34 3.88 1.21
N ILE A 62 -1.74 4.41 2.35
CA ILE A 62 -1.11 4.05 3.61
C ILE A 62 -1.58 2.66 3.98
N CYS A 63 -0.64 1.74 4.15
CA CYS A 63 -0.92 0.34 4.48
C CYS A 63 -0.15 -0.08 5.73
N GLU A 64 -0.83 -0.79 6.61
CA GLU A 64 -0.23 -1.38 7.81
C GLU A 64 -0.65 -2.85 7.95
N VAL A 65 0.33 -3.75 8.13
CA VAL A 65 0.05 -5.14 8.45
C VAL A 65 -0.01 -5.30 9.97
N VAL A 66 -1.18 -5.69 10.46
CA VAL A 66 -1.42 -5.91 11.88
C VAL A 66 -1.23 -7.38 12.20
N GLN A 67 -0.26 -7.71 13.04
CA GLN A 67 0.08 -9.10 13.37
C GLN A 67 -0.97 -9.79 14.25
N SER A 68 -1.57 -9.03 15.18
CA SER A 68 -2.63 -9.53 16.03
C SER A 68 -3.57 -8.39 16.40
N ALA A 69 -4.86 -8.61 16.21
CA ALA A 69 -5.90 -7.68 16.64
C ALA A 69 -7.06 -8.45 17.23
N GLN A 70 -7.62 -7.93 18.31
CA GLN A 70 -8.87 -8.44 18.84
C GLN A 70 -10.02 -7.88 18.03
N ILE A 71 -10.75 -8.75 17.35
CA ILE A 71 -11.93 -8.35 16.58
C ILE A 71 -13.17 -8.42 17.49
N TYR A 72 -13.85 -7.29 17.57
CA TYR A 72 -15.13 -7.15 18.26
C TYR A 72 -16.26 -7.28 17.24
N ARG A 73 -17.04 -8.34 17.35
CA ARG A 73 -18.15 -8.59 16.42
C ARG A 73 -19.27 -7.59 16.62
N ILE A 74 -19.84 -7.13 15.50
CA ILE A 74 -21.01 -6.27 15.48
C ILE A 74 -22.23 -7.16 15.16
N PRO A 75 -23.30 -7.14 15.99
CA PRO A 75 -24.51 -7.91 15.71
C PRO A 75 -25.26 -7.34 14.50
N ASN A 76 -26.01 -8.22 13.82
CA ASN A 76 -26.88 -7.86 12.68
C ASN A 76 -26.15 -7.33 11.45
N THR A 77 -24.86 -7.64 11.30
CA THR A 77 -24.08 -7.32 10.10
C THR A 77 -24.07 -8.48 9.09
N ARG A 78 -23.60 -8.22 7.88
CA ARG A 78 -23.43 -9.24 6.84
C ARG A 78 -22.36 -10.27 7.23
N ALA A 79 -22.45 -11.47 6.66
CA ALA A 79 -21.56 -12.59 7.02
C ALA A 79 -20.06 -12.34 6.69
N TRP A 80 -19.78 -11.45 5.76
CA TRP A 80 -18.43 -11.04 5.39
C TRP A 80 -17.88 -9.88 6.24
N VAL A 81 -18.70 -9.30 7.14
CA VAL A 81 -18.25 -8.34 8.16
C VAL A 81 -17.75 -9.12 9.37
N LEU A 82 -16.46 -9.04 9.64
CA LEU A 82 -15.86 -9.72 10.77
C LEU A 82 -16.07 -8.97 12.09
N GLY A 83 -16.18 -7.65 12.02
CA GLY A 83 -16.38 -6.77 13.17
C GLY A 83 -15.51 -5.53 13.08
N VAL A 84 -15.08 -5.01 14.21
CA VAL A 84 -14.17 -3.87 14.33
C VAL A 84 -12.98 -4.22 15.20
N ILE A 85 -11.85 -3.55 14.92
CA ILE A 85 -10.68 -3.55 15.80
C ILE A 85 -10.47 -2.13 16.35
N ASN A 86 -9.81 -2.04 17.49
CA ASN A 86 -9.27 -0.77 17.97
C ASN A 86 -7.80 -0.67 17.52
N LEU A 87 -7.53 0.25 16.60
CA LEU A 87 -6.17 0.54 16.14
C LEU A 87 -5.79 1.96 16.57
N ARG A 88 -4.96 2.08 17.59
CA ARG A 88 -4.51 3.37 18.14
C ARG A 88 -5.65 4.33 18.52
N GLY A 89 -6.75 3.81 19.04
CA GLY A 89 -7.92 4.60 19.45
C GLY A 89 -8.97 4.77 18.35
N ASN A 90 -8.68 4.37 17.10
CA ASN A 90 -9.65 4.39 16.01
C ASN A 90 -10.35 3.03 15.90
N LEU A 91 -11.65 3.02 15.73
CA LEU A 91 -12.42 1.82 15.43
C LEU A 91 -12.37 1.58 13.93
N VAL A 92 -11.68 0.52 13.52
CA VAL A 92 -11.47 0.15 12.13
C VAL A 92 -12.35 -1.05 11.80
N PRO A 93 -13.30 -0.95 10.85
CA PRO A 93 -14.07 -2.09 10.38
C PRO A 93 -13.18 -3.10 9.67
N VAL A 94 -13.48 -4.39 9.88
CA VAL A 94 -12.71 -5.50 9.28
C VAL A 94 -13.63 -6.36 8.45
N PHE A 95 -13.23 -6.61 7.21
CA PHE A 95 -13.99 -7.37 6.23
C PHE A 95 -13.24 -8.64 5.79
N ASP A 96 -14.01 -9.65 5.45
CA ASP A 96 -13.55 -10.88 4.82
C ASP A 96 -13.87 -10.78 3.32
N LEU A 97 -12.88 -10.36 2.51
CA LEU A 97 -13.06 -10.23 1.07
C LEU A 97 -13.37 -11.58 0.41
N LEU A 98 -12.83 -12.68 0.90
CA LEU A 98 -13.09 -14.01 0.33
C LEU A 98 -14.56 -14.37 0.43
N LYS A 99 -15.18 -14.10 1.59
CA LYS A 99 -16.62 -14.29 1.76
C LYS A 99 -17.45 -13.33 0.93
N ARG A 100 -16.98 -12.09 0.76
CA ARG A 100 -17.68 -11.10 -0.08
C ARG A 100 -17.63 -11.48 -1.56
N LEU A 101 -16.52 -12.08 -2.00
CA LEU A 101 -16.30 -12.53 -3.36
C LEU A 101 -16.95 -13.91 -3.65
N ASP A 102 -17.64 -14.47 -2.67
CA ASP A 102 -18.26 -15.81 -2.77
C ASP A 102 -17.28 -16.90 -3.24
N THR A 103 -16.02 -16.75 -2.83
CA THR A 103 -14.99 -17.73 -3.13
C THR A 103 -14.99 -18.83 -2.10
N THR A 104 -15.01 -20.07 -2.54
CA THR A 104 -14.90 -21.25 -1.67
C THR A 104 -13.46 -21.51 -1.18
N ALA A 105 -12.59 -20.52 -1.30
CA ALA A 105 -11.23 -20.62 -0.80
C ALA A 105 -11.26 -20.75 0.71
N THR A 106 -11.08 -21.96 1.20
CA THR A 106 -10.90 -22.25 2.61
C THR A 106 -9.54 -21.75 3.06
N GLY A 107 -9.55 -21.07 4.19
CA GLY A 107 -8.47 -20.33 4.83
C GLY A 107 -7.06 -20.78 4.47
N VAL A 108 -6.29 -19.83 3.98
CA VAL A 108 -4.84 -19.97 3.84
C VAL A 108 -4.24 -19.93 5.26
N GLU A 109 -3.28 -20.79 5.55
CA GLU A 109 -2.69 -20.92 6.90
C GLU A 109 -1.96 -19.65 7.38
N ASP A 110 -1.62 -18.70 6.49
CA ASP A 110 -0.87 -17.47 6.81
C ASP A 110 -1.65 -16.21 6.43
N GLN A 111 -2.88 -16.08 6.94
CA GLN A 111 -3.65 -14.86 6.76
C GLN A 111 -3.13 -13.72 7.64
N ARG A 112 -3.05 -12.53 7.05
CA ARG A 112 -2.64 -11.30 7.72
C ARG A 112 -3.76 -10.27 7.63
N LEU A 113 -3.89 -9.46 8.66
CA LEU A 113 -4.79 -8.32 8.64
C LEU A 113 -4.05 -7.13 8.02
N LEU A 114 -4.48 -6.70 6.85
CA LEU A 114 -4.02 -5.47 6.20
C LEU A 114 -5.01 -4.36 6.51
N VAL A 115 -4.53 -3.29 7.11
CA VAL A 115 -5.29 -2.05 7.30
C VAL A 115 -4.83 -1.05 6.26
N MET A 116 -5.77 -0.48 5.54
CA MET A 116 -5.55 0.54 4.51
C MET A 116 -6.23 1.83 4.91
N ASP A 117 -5.62 2.94 4.50
CA ASP A 117 -5.96 4.31 4.87
C ASP A 117 -5.85 4.59 6.39
N GLN A 118 -6.30 5.74 6.84
CA GLN A 118 -6.17 6.20 8.24
C GLN A 118 -7.43 6.94 8.71
N GLY A 119 -7.58 7.04 10.03
CA GLY A 119 -8.71 7.73 10.65
C GLY A 119 -10.03 7.08 10.29
N GLU A 120 -11.01 7.89 9.93
CA GLU A 120 -12.37 7.44 9.59
C GLU A 120 -12.44 6.65 8.26
N SER A 121 -11.44 6.79 7.41
CA SER A 121 -11.35 6.05 6.15
C SER A 121 -10.64 4.69 6.28
N ALA A 122 -10.13 4.37 7.46
CA ALA A 122 -9.38 3.15 7.68
C ALA A 122 -10.27 1.91 7.56
N VAL A 123 -9.82 0.93 6.80
CA VAL A 123 -10.50 -0.36 6.61
C VAL A 123 -9.49 -1.50 6.73
N GLY A 124 -9.87 -2.55 7.43
CA GLY A 124 -9.10 -3.78 7.57
C GLY A 124 -9.66 -4.90 6.70
N ILE A 125 -8.78 -5.64 6.04
CA ILE A 125 -9.12 -6.86 5.30
C ILE A 125 -8.13 -7.97 5.63
N TYR A 126 -8.58 -9.23 5.58
CA TYR A 126 -7.66 -10.35 5.60
C TYR A 126 -7.10 -10.62 4.20
N ILE A 127 -5.79 -10.80 4.14
CA ILE A 127 -5.02 -11.11 2.93
C ILE A 127 -4.19 -12.37 3.14
N ASP A 128 -3.76 -13.01 2.07
CA ASP A 128 -2.90 -14.18 2.10
C ASP A 128 -1.44 -13.75 2.06
N GLY A 129 -0.71 -14.07 3.13
CA GLY A 129 0.69 -13.70 3.30
C GLY A 129 0.91 -12.20 3.55
N LEU A 130 1.98 -11.65 2.98
CA LEU A 130 2.36 -10.24 3.13
C LEU A 130 2.13 -9.47 1.83
N PRO A 131 1.71 -8.21 1.90
CA PRO A 131 1.66 -7.35 0.74
C PRO A 131 3.08 -7.07 0.22
N ARG A 132 3.20 -6.86 -1.07
CA ARG A 132 4.47 -6.54 -1.74
C ARG A 132 4.34 -5.30 -2.60
N ALA A 133 5.42 -4.54 -2.72
CA ALA A 133 5.50 -3.44 -3.66
C ALA A 133 5.83 -3.99 -5.05
N LEU A 134 5.04 -3.56 -6.03
CA LEU A 134 5.20 -3.94 -7.44
C LEU A 134 5.38 -2.68 -8.29
N LYS A 135 6.31 -2.71 -9.23
CA LYS A 135 6.49 -1.65 -10.20
C LYS A 135 5.62 -1.97 -11.41
N ILE A 136 4.58 -1.18 -11.60
CA ILE A 136 3.64 -1.29 -12.72
C ILE A 136 3.71 0.00 -13.51
N ASP A 137 4.07 -0.08 -14.77
CA ASP A 137 3.97 1.05 -15.68
C ASP A 137 2.60 1.02 -16.37
N PRO A 138 1.68 1.94 -16.05
CA PRO A 138 0.34 1.97 -16.63
C PRO A 138 0.36 2.20 -18.14
N GLU A 139 1.43 2.80 -18.67
CA GLU A 139 1.59 3.09 -20.11
C GLU A 139 2.26 1.92 -20.87
N ASP A 140 2.82 0.94 -20.15
CA ASP A 140 3.42 -0.23 -20.79
C ASP A 140 2.32 -1.19 -21.29
N ALA A 141 2.07 -1.13 -22.58
CA ALA A 141 1.12 -2.01 -23.26
C ALA A 141 1.45 -3.50 -23.13
N ALA A 142 2.72 -3.85 -22.85
CA ALA A 142 3.12 -5.25 -22.67
C ALA A 142 2.68 -5.80 -21.30
N GLN A 143 2.57 -4.95 -20.30
CA GLN A 143 2.06 -5.32 -18.99
C GLN A 143 0.53 -5.32 -18.93
N ARG A 144 -0.15 -4.49 -19.70
CA ARG A 144 -1.61 -4.43 -19.72
C ARG A 144 -2.25 -5.69 -20.30
N THR A 145 -3.31 -6.17 -19.65
CA THR A 145 -4.07 -7.32 -20.10
C THR A 145 -5.58 -7.09 -19.94
N ALA A 146 -6.38 -7.96 -20.54
CA ALA A 146 -7.82 -7.89 -20.34
C ALA A 146 -8.20 -8.33 -18.93
N VAL A 147 -9.22 -7.70 -18.36
CA VAL A 147 -9.83 -8.12 -17.10
C VAL A 147 -10.47 -9.50 -17.30
N PRO A 148 -10.13 -10.50 -16.46
CA PRO A 148 -10.69 -11.85 -16.59
C PRO A 148 -12.21 -11.87 -16.55
N ALA A 149 -12.83 -12.65 -17.43
CA ALA A 149 -14.28 -12.72 -17.52
C ALA A 149 -14.94 -13.45 -16.34
N GLU A 150 -14.17 -14.28 -15.65
CA GLU A 150 -14.62 -15.12 -14.53
C GLU A 150 -14.62 -14.37 -13.18
N LEU A 151 -14.25 -13.08 -13.17
CA LEU A 151 -14.26 -12.31 -11.93
C LEU A 151 -15.68 -12.15 -11.38
N PRO A 152 -15.85 -12.30 -10.05
CA PRO A 152 -17.10 -11.94 -9.40
C PRO A 152 -17.48 -10.48 -9.70
N GLU A 153 -18.76 -10.23 -9.94
CA GLU A 153 -19.27 -8.89 -10.26
C GLU A 153 -18.95 -7.89 -9.15
N SER A 154 -19.01 -8.35 -7.91
CA SER A 154 -18.72 -7.58 -6.70
C SER A 154 -17.31 -6.96 -6.61
N ILE A 155 -16.36 -7.44 -7.41
CA ILE A 155 -15.03 -6.80 -7.51
C ILE A 155 -14.81 -6.20 -8.89
N ARG A 156 -15.42 -6.78 -9.93
CA ARG A 156 -15.23 -6.36 -11.31
C ARG A 156 -15.58 -4.88 -11.52
N GLU A 157 -16.64 -4.39 -10.88
CA GLU A 157 -17.09 -3.01 -10.97
C GLU A 157 -16.04 -2.01 -10.45
N HIS A 158 -15.17 -2.46 -9.52
CA HIS A 158 -14.11 -1.63 -8.95
C HIS A 158 -12.75 -1.84 -9.62
N VAL A 159 -12.65 -2.76 -10.62
CA VAL A 159 -11.40 -2.98 -11.36
C VAL A 159 -11.21 -1.90 -12.41
N THR A 160 -10.16 -1.12 -12.25
CA THR A 160 -9.80 -0.03 -13.16
C THR A 160 -8.86 -0.49 -14.28
N ALA A 161 -8.02 -1.49 -14.02
CA ALA A 161 -7.10 -2.09 -14.98
C ALA A 161 -6.69 -3.50 -14.56
N ALA A 162 -6.11 -4.24 -15.50
CA ALA A 162 -5.44 -5.51 -15.22
C ALA A 162 -4.05 -5.53 -15.85
N PHE A 163 -3.09 -6.08 -15.11
CA PHE A 163 -1.70 -6.16 -15.53
C PHE A 163 -1.18 -7.58 -15.38
N ARG A 164 -0.28 -7.97 -16.28
CA ARG A 164 0.47 -9.22 -16.19
C ARG A 164 1.84 -8.94 -15.59
N VAL A 165 2.12 -9.57 -14.46
CA VAL A 165 3.43 -9.53 -13.83
C VAL A 165 3.88 -10.98 -13.67
N ASP A 166 4.95 -11.34 -14.34
CA ASP A 166 5.38 -12.73 -14.51
C ASP A 166 4.25 -13.59 -15.11
N ASP A 167 3.84 -14.65 -14.45
CA ASP A 167 2.74 -15.53 -14.88
C ASP A 167 1.37 -15.15 -14.30
N ASP A 168 1.33 -14.15 -13.42
CA ASP A 168 0.14 -13.77 -12.67
C ASP A 168 -0.58 -12.56 -13.30
N ILE A 169 -1.92 -12.57 -13.21
CA ILE A 169 -2.74 -11.40 -13.52
C ILE A 169 -3.04 -10.67 -12.22
N TRP A 170 -2.74 -9.39 -12.23
CA TRP A 170 -2.96 -8.45 -11.13
C TRP A 170 -4.05 -7.46 -11.50
N LEU A 171 -5.03 -7.29 -10.63
CA LEU A 171 -6.18 -6.41 -10.83
C LEU A 171 -5.97 -5.11 -10.08
N GLU A 172 -5.86 -4.01 -10.78
CA GLU A 172 -5.85 -2.69 -10.15
C GLU A 172 -7.27 -2.32 -9.76
N VAL A 173 -7.47 -2.05 -8.47
CA VAL A 173 -8.78 -1.81 -7.87
C VAL A 173 -8.82 -0.43 -7.25
N ASP A 174 -9.91 0.31 -7.49
CA ASP A 174 -10.25 1.46 -6.67
C ASP A 174 -10.73 0.97 -5.29
N HIS A 175 -9.77 0.82 -4.37
CA HIS A 175 -10.05 0.30 -3.04
C HIS A 175 -10.99 1.23 -2.23
N ARG A 176 -10.97 2.54 -2.50
CA ARG A 176 -11.82 3.49 -1.77
C ARG A 176 -13.27 3.34 -2.16
N GLU A 177 -13.53 3.19 -3.44
CA GLU A 177 -14.87 2.94 -3.95
C GLU A 177 -15.38 1.58 -3.47
N LEU A 178 -14.56 0.53 -3.57
CA LEU A 178 -14.87 -0.79 -3.04
C LEU A 178 -15.20 -0.74 -1.52
N PHE A 179 -14.40 -0.04 -0.73
CA PHE A 179 -14.62 0.05 0.72
C PHE A 179 -15.84 0.89 1.08
N ALA A 180 -16.13 1.94 0.32
CA ALA A 180 -17.35 2.73 0.50
C ALA A 180 -18.60 1.88 0.25
N GLU A 181 -18.59 1.03 -0.78
CA GLU A 181 -19.64 0.05 -1.01
C GLU A 181 -19.74 -0.97 0.13
N LEU A 182 -18.61 -1.57 0.52
CA LEU A 182 -18.59 -2.53 1.63
C LEU A 182 -19.14 -1.93 2.92
N LEU A 183 -18.79 -0.70 3.25
CA LEU A 183 -19.33 -0.01 4.43
C LEU A 183 -20.83 0.21 4.31
N THR A 184 -21.31 0.65 3.16
CA THR A 184 -22.74 0.88 2.90
C THR A 184 -23.53 -0.42 3.03
N ASP A 185 -23.05 -1.49 2.45
CA ASP A 185 -23.71 -2.80 2.43
C ASP A 185 -23.53 -3.61 3.72
N SER A 186 -22.61 -3.21 4.59
CA SER A 186 -22.21 -3.96 5.78
C SER A 186 -23.34 -4.17 6.80
N GLY A 187 -24.27 -3.22 6.88
CA GLY A 187 -25.22 -3.09 7.98
C GLY A 187 -24.61 -2.44 9.23
N ILE A 188 -23.39 -1.91 9.12
CA ILE A 188 -22.79 -1.10 10.21
C ILE A 188 -23.44 0.28 10.16
N HIS A 189 -24.08 0.69 11.24
CA HIS A 189 -24.61 2.04 11.39
C HIS A 189 -23.56 2.96 12.01
N ALA A 190 -23.49 4.21 11.55
CA ALA A 190 -22.52 5.20 12.04
C ALA A 190 -22.51 5.36 13.56
N ASP A 191 -23.69 5.21 14.21
CA ASP A 191 -23.84 5.26 15.66
C ASP A 191 -23.13 4.09 16.41
N THR A 192 -22.68 3.06 15.70
CA THR A 192 -22.00 1.89 16.29
C THR A 192 -20.49 2.10 16.38
N LEU A 193 -19.93 3.10 15.67
CA LEU A 193 -18.50 3.38 15.60
C LEU A 193 -18.07 4.58 16.47
N THR A 194 -18.99 5.15 17.21
CA THR A 194 -18.75 6.20 18.23
C THR A 194 -18.84 5.62 19.64
#